data_fe9978725c1e1351a24087eb12a0f44b
#
_entry.id   fe9978725c1e1351a24087eb12a0f44b
#
_cell.length_a   1.000
_cell.length_b   1.000
_cell.length_c   1.000
_cell.angle_alpha   90.00
_cell.angle_beta   90.00
_cell.angle_gamma   90.00
#
_symmetry.space_group_name_H-M   'P 1'
#
loop_
_entity.id
_entity.type
_entity.pdbx_description
1 polymer ?
#
loop_
_entity_poly.entity_id
_entity_poly.type
_entity_poly.pdbx_seq_one_letter_code
_entity_poly.pdbx_strand_id
1 'polypeptide(L)'
;GMLSVATKALQRQIQHKFHREYDLRVSSLGKRLGMAPLLVKQLCQLHRTLNPLMVTYGQYSRELDKVDQTKSSSISHQERLTELLEQSNQLKLRTQEIINSIFDDSLLKTLVYDETLIRQLAEQIAIQCSYNNPENLERFMQLLEMSQEWMDVLRGGEAGFDRFMFKSKRLVCGTLVGVGNRRLELAESSFDWVIVDEAGRAQAAELMVALQSGKRVLLVGDHKQLPPFYHQQHLKLASKKLELGKGIFYESDFERAFKATGGVTLDTQYRMVEPIGELVSECFYAQDIGKLHSSRKVSPDWYSELPSPWNKTVTWIDSSSPNEAGAEEQKGNGRYYNQREVRLLLEALQSLSSDDCIAQLEQTITTEQPYPIGIITMYRQQKEEIDNAISRAEWAALLRGLIKIDTVDSYQGQENKIIILSLVRDNPNKLQGFLRDAPRINVAISRAQERLLILGARRMWSKTNNDSALGNVHEFISKQVAVDEPNYQILCGQSLLGDNN
;
A
#
# COMPACT_ATOMS: atom_id res chain seq x y z
N GLY A 1 -13.66 26.19 -7.05
CA GLY A 1 -14.81 26.88 -7.66
C GLY A 1 -15.10 26.42 -9.08
N MET A 2 -14.18 26.57 -10.04
CA MET A 2 -14.42 26.20 -11.46
C MET A 2 -14.58 24.69 -11.70
N LEU A 3 -13.80 23.84 -11.06
CA LEU A 3 -13.91 22.38 -11.17
C LEU A 3 -15.30 21.88 -10.72
N SER A 4 -15.82 22.41 -9.60
CA SER A 4 -17.16 22.04 -9.07
C SER A 4 -18.29 22.42 -10.03
N VAL A 5 -18.19 23.56 -10.73
CA VAL A 5 -19.18 24.00 -11.71
C VAL A 5 -19.16 23.13 -12.96
N ALA A 6 -17.97 22.80 -13.48
CA ALA A 6 -17.80 21.92 -14.63
C ALA A 6 -18.31 20.49 -14.35
N THR A 7 -18.03 19.97 -13.15
CA THR A 7 -18.52 18.64 -12.72
C THR A 7 -20.04 18.59 -12.64
N LYS A 8 -20.68 19.64 -12.06
CA LYS A 8 -22.16 19.73 -12.00
C LYS A 8 -22.80 19.86 -13.38
N ALA A 9 -22.18 20.62 -14.30
CA ALA A 9 -22.68 20.73 -15.68
C ALA A 9 -22.60 19.39 -16.41
N LEU A 10 -21.48 18.68 -16.27
CA LEU A 10 -21.29 17.35 -16.85
C LEU A 10 -22.27 16.33 -16.26
N GLN A 11 -22.49 16.32 -14.96
CA GLN A 11 -23.47 15.48 -14.29
C GLN A 11 -24.89 15.70 -14.85
N ARG A 12 -25.31 16.96 -15.03
CA ARG A 12 -26.63 17.30 -15.62
C ARG A 12 -26.75 16.79 -17.05
N GLN A 13 -25.71 16.95 -17.88
CA GLN A 13 -25.71 16.46 -19.25
C GLN A 13 -25.81 14.94 -19.30
N ILE A 14 -25.03 14.21 -18.48
CA ILE A 14 -25.07 12.76 -18.40
C ILE A 14 -26.46 12.29 -17.93
N GLN A 15 -27.02 12.92 -16.88
CA GLN A 15 -28.34 12.63 -16.35
C GLN A 15 -29.42 12.77 -17.43
N HIS A 16 -29.41 13.88 -18.17
CA HIS A 16 -30.40 14.14 -19.21
C HIS A 16 -30.30 13.13 -20.37
N LYS A 17 -29.07 12.82 -20.79
CA LYS A 17 -28.82 11.81 -21.83
C LYS A 17 -29.22 10.41 -21.36
N PHE A 18 -28.92 10.05 -20.13
CA PHE A 18 -29.26 8.76 -19.54
C PHE A 18 -30.78 8.56 -19.47
N HIS A 19 -31.52 9.56 -18.96
CA HIS A 19 -32.99 9.49 -18.91
C HIS A 19 -33.63 9.29 -20.30
N ARG A 20 -33.13 10.01 -21.29
CA ARG A 20 -33.66 9.92 -22.67
C ARG A 20 -33.42 8.56 -23.31
N GLU A 21 -32.27 7.93 -23.01
CA GLU A 21 -31.89 6.67 -23.61
C GLU A 21 -32.25 5.44 -22.73
N TYR A 22 -32.62 5.66 -21.48
CA TYR A 22 -32.87 4.58 -20.51
C TYR A 22 -33.91 3.55 -21.00
N ASP A 23 -35.08 4.01 -21.35
CA ASP A 23 -36.17 3.13 -21.76
C ASP A 23 -35.85 2.36 -23.05
N LEU A 24 -35.12 2.99 -23.99
CA LEU A 24 -34.63 2.34 -25.19
C LEU A 24 -33.61 1.24 -24.91
N ARG A 25 -32.68 1.51 -24.03
CA ARG A 25 -31.62 0.56 -23.65
C ARG A 25 -32.18 -0.63 -22.87
N VAL A 26 -33.08 -0.39 -21.93
CA VAL A 26 -33.74 -1.45 -21.14
C VAL A 26 -34.60 -2.32 -22.05
N SER A 27 -35.37 -1.74 -22.98
CA SER A 27 -36.14 -2.48 -23.96
C SER A 27 -35.25 -3.33 -24.88
N SER A 28 -34.14 -2.79 -25.37
CA SER A 28 -33.15 -3.52 -26.16
C SER A 28 -32.51 -4.67 -25.40
N LEU A 29 -32.19 -4.47 -24.11
CA LEU A 29 -31.66 -5.51 -23.23
C LEU A 29 -32.67 -6.64 -23.04
N GLY A 30 -33.94 -6.33 -22.70
CA GLY A 30 -34.98 -7.31 -22.55
C GLY A 30 -35.13 -8.16 -23.79
N LYS A 31 -35.12 -7.53 -24.98
CA LYS A 31 -35.17 -8.25 -26.28
C LYS A 31 -33.99 -9.21 -26.46
N ARG A 32 -32.76 -8.79 -26.05
CA ARG A 32 -31.56 -9.66 -26.12
C ARG A 32 -31.65 -10.85 -25.16
N LEU A 33 -32.36 -10.70 -24.06
CA LEU A 33 -32.59 -11.76 -23.07
C LEU A 33 -33.84 -12.60 -23.38
N GLY A 34 -34.48 -12.41 -24.54
CA GLY A 34 -35.68 -13.16 -24.99
C GLY A 34 -36.95 -12.80 -24.25
N MET A 35 -37.03 -11.61 -23.63
CA MET A 35 -38.21 -11.14 -22.90
C MET A 35 -39.21 -10.45 -23.77
N ALA A 36 -40.50 -10.74 -23.58
CA ALA A 36 -41.58 -10.01 -24.26
C ALA A 36 -41.62 -8.54 -23.77
N PRO A 37 -42.00 -7.58 -24.65
CA PRO A 37 -42.08 -6.17 -24.28
C PRO A 37 -42.97 -5.86 -23.09
N LEU A 38 -44.05 -6.63 -22.92
CA LEU A 38 -44.97 -6.52 -21.80
C LEU A 38 -44.27 -6.86 -20.49
N LEU A 39 -43.54 -7.99 -20.43
CA LEU A 39 -42.75 -8.41 -19.28
C LEU A 39 -41.73 -7.35 -18.90
N VAL A 40 -40.95 -6.84 -19.84
CA VAL A 40 -39.98 -5.77 -19.61
C VAL A 40 -40.63 -4.54 -18.99
N LYS A 41 -41.78 -4.12 -19.53
CA LYS A 41 -42.53 -2.96 -19.02
C LYS A 41 -43.00 -3.17 -17.58
N GLN A 42 -43.57 -4.35 -17.28
CA GLN A 42 -44.05 -4.67 -15.94
C GLN A 42 -42.91 -4.76 -14.92
N LEU A 43 -41.78 -5.39 -15.26
CA LEU A 43 -40.61 -5.46 -14.41
C LEU A 43 -40.02 -4.07 -14.12
N CYS A 44 -39.94 -3.20 -15.13
CA CYS A 44 -39.48 -1.82 -14.95
C CYS A 44 -40.42 -1.02 -14.04
N GLN A 45 -41.75 -1.21 -14.21
CA GLN A 45 -42.74 -0.53 -13.37
C GLN A 45 -42.66 -1.02 -11.93
N LEU A 46 -42.60 -2.34 -11.68
CA LEU A 46 -42.41 -2.95 -10.38
C LEU A 46 -41.19 -2.35 -9.68
N HIS A 47 -40.04 -2.40 -10.36
CA HIS A 47 -38.78 -1.92 -9.79
C HIS A 47 -38.84 -0.42 -9.47
N ARG A 48 -39.33 0.43 -10.39
CA ARG A 48 -39.44 1.87 -10.17
C ARG A 48 -40.36 2.23 -8.98
N THR A 49 -41.39 1.45 -8.75
CA THR A 49 -42.40 1.75 -7.73
C THR A 49 -42.00 1.21 -6.37
N LEU A 50 -41.46 0.00 -6.28
CA LEU A 50 -41.18 -0.67 -4.99
C LEU A 50 -39.75 -0.46 -4.51
N ASN A 51 -38.77 -0.34 -5.40
CA ASN A 51 -37.37 -0.23 -4.97
C ASN A 51 -37.11 0.94 -3.99
N PRO A 52 -37.60 2.18 -4.22
CA PRO A 52 -37.43 3.27 -3.27
C PRO A 52 -38.05 2.99 -1.89
N LEU A 53 -39.17 2.30 -1.84
CA LEU A 53 -39.85 1.93 -0.60
C LEU A 53 -39.06 0.85 0.15
N MET A 54 -38.56 -0.15 -0.55
CA MET A 54 -37.77 -1.23 0.03
C MET A 54 -36.42 -0.77 0.55
N VAL A 55 -35.75 0.15 -0.16
CA VAL A 55 -34.51 0.79 0.32
C VAL A 55 -34.75 1.55 1.62
N THR A 56 -35.85 2.32 1.68
CA THR A 56 -36.22 3.07 2.90
C THR A 56 -36.61 2.13 4.05
N TYR A 57 -37.36 1.07 3.74
CA TYR A 57 -37.71 0.03 4.72
C TYR A 57 -36.46 -0.65 5.29
N GLY A 58 -35.51 -1.04 4.46
CA GLY A 58 -34.24 -1.64 4.89
C GLY A 58 -33.38 -0.70 5.75
N GLN A 59 -33.45 0.63 5.52
CA GLN A 59 -32.79 1.61 6.38
C GLN A 59 -33.43 1.63 7.78
N TYR A 60 -34.75 1.66 7.87
CA TYR A 60 -35.45 1.65 9.15
C TYR A 60 -35.28 0.33 9.91
N SER A 61 -35.28 -0.80 9.22
CA SER A 61 -35.01 -2.10 9.83
C SER A 61 -33.61 -2.15 10.48
N ARG A 62 -32.61 -1.67 9.77
CA ARG A 62 -31.23 -1.60 10.31
C ARG A 62 -31.08 -0.62 11.48
N GLU A 63 -31.81 0.50 11.47
CA GLU A 63 -31.84 1.41 12.61
C GLU A 63 -32.56 0.78 13.81
N LEU A 64 -33.64 0.06 13.60
CA LEU A 64 -34.34 -0.70 14.64
C LEU A 64 -33.43 -1.71 15.32
N ASP A 65 -32.70 -2.51 14.55
CA ASP A 65 -31.76 -3.49 15.06
C ASP A 65 -30.65 -2.85 15.91
N LYS A 66 -30.14 -1.68 15.49
CA LYS A 66 -29.14 -0.91 16.26
C LYS A 66 -29.70 -0.36 17.58
N VAL A 67 -30.92 0.14 17.55
CA VAL A 67 -31.58 0.69 18.72
C VAL A 67 -31.91 -0.42 19.72
N ASP A 68 -32.35 -1.57 19.25
CA ASP A 68 -32.67 -2.74 20.11
C ASP A 68 -31.41 -3.32 20.79
N GLN A 69 -30.28 -3.36 20.09
CA GLN A 69 -29.01 -3.83 20.65
C GLN A 69 -28.45 -2.94 21.77
N THR A 70 -28.80 -1.66 21.81
CA THR A 70 -28.25 -0.71 22.80
C THR A 70 -28.86 -0.81 24.19
N LYS A 71 -29.93 -1.60 24.40
CA LYS A 71 -30.59 -1.90 25.69
C LYS A 71 -30.66 -0.73 26.69
N SER A 72 -30.81 0.50 26.18
CA SER A 72 -30.93 1.68 27.01
C SER A 72 -32.40 1.88 27.44
N SER A 73 -32.64 1.99 28.73
CA SER A 73 -33.99 2.22 29.29
C SER A 73 -34.37 3.72 29.34
N SER A 74 -33.71 4.60 28.60
CA SER A 74 -34.04 6.02 28.58
C SER A 74 -35.36 6.29 27.83
N ILE A 75 -36.15 7.25 28.31
CA ILE A 75 -37.41 7.67 27.68
C ILE A 75 -37.22 8.04 26.21
N SER A 76 -36.15 8.75 25.89
CA SER A 76 -35.78 9.13 24.49
C SER A 76 -35.51 7.91 23.61
N HIS A 77 -34.99 6.83 24.16
CA HIS A 77 -34.76 5.58 23.42
C HIS A 77 -36.06 4.85 23.08
N GLN A 78 -37.02 4.82 24.01
CA GLN A 78 -38.35 4.23 23.79
C GLN A 78 -39.18 5.04 22.78
N GLU A 79 -39.13 6.36 22.86
CA GLU A 79 -39.78 7.26 21.87
C GLU A 79 -39.24 7.01 20.47
N ARG A 80 -37.90 6.92 20.30
CA ARG A 80 -37.29 6.68 19.00
C ARG A 80 -37.62 5.30 18.44
N LEU A 81 -37.64 4.29 19.29
CA LEU A 81 -38.04 2.93 18.89
C LEU A 81 -39.50 2.89 18.39
N THR A 82 -40.42 3.57 19.10
CA THR A 82 -41.82 3.65 18.73
C THR A 82 -42.00 4.38 17.39
N GLU A 83 -41.31 5.48 17.19
CA GLU A 83 -41.32 6.26 15.93
C GLU A 83 -40.85 5.42 14.74
N LEU A 84 -39.73 4.71 14.89
CA LEU A 84 -39.19 3.85 13.83
C LEU A 84 -40.11 2.66 13.49
N LEU A 85 -40.72 2.08 14.50
CA LEU A 85 -41.72 0.99 14.31
C LEU A 85 -42.95 1.48 13.55
N GLU A 86 -43.45 2.69 13.90
CA GLU A 86 -44.59 3.27 13.22
C GLU A 86 -44.29 3.61 11.76
N GLN A 87 -43.13 4.21 11.47
CA GLN A 87 -42.65 4.52 10.11
C GLN A 87 -42.46 3.24 9.29
N SER A 88 -41.88 2.19 9.87
CA SER A 88 -41.71 0.89 9.23
C SER A 88 -43.06 0.25 8.88
N ASN A 89 -44.04 0.29 9.78
CA ASN A 89 -45.37 -0.26 9.53
C ASN A 89 -46.14 0.52 8.47
N GLN A 90 -46.03 1.85 8.42
CA GLN A 90 -46.62 2.68 7.35
C GLN A 90 -46.04 2.33 5.97
N LEU A 91 -44.72 2.11 5.89
CA LEU A 91 -44.09 1.68 4.64
C LEU A 91 -44.57 0.27 4.20
N LYS A 92 -44.71 -0.67 5.13
CA LYS A 92 -45.28 -1.98 4.82
C LYS A 92 -46.71 -1.88 4.25
N LEU A 93 -47.60 -1.12 4.89
CA LEU A 93 -48.96 -0.91 4.42
C LEU A 93 -48.97 -0.31 2.99
N ARG A 94 -48.19 0.72 2.75
CA ARG A 94 -48.07 1.36 1.44
C ARG A 94 -47.52 0.40 0.37
N THR A 95 -46.54 -0.42 0.72
CA THR A 95 -46.02 -1.46 -0.16
C THR A 95 -47.10 -2.50 -0.49
N GLN A 96 -47.88 -2.90 0.51
CA GLN A 96 -48.99 -3.81 0.33
C GLN A 96 -50.08 -3.27 -0.59
N GLU A 97 -50.47 -2.01 -0.45
CA GLU A 97 -51.44 -1.38 -1.32
C GLU A 97 -50.99 -1.40 -2.80
N ILE A 98 -49.69 -1.13 -3.02
CA ILE A 98 -49.13 -1.17 -4.37
C ILE A 98 -49.13 -2.60 -4.94
N ILE A 99 -48.73 -3.59 -4.13
CA ILE A 99 -48.72 -4.99 -4.53
C ILE A 99 -50.14 -5.44 -4.87
N ASN A 100 -51.12 -5.10 -4.04
CA ASN A 100 -52.53 -5.40 -4.27
C ASN A 100 -53.10 -4.77 -5.57
N SER A 101 -52.55 -3.65 -5.98
CA SER A 101 -52.92 -3.02 -7.27
C SER A 101 -52.37 -3.73 -8.49
N ILE A 102 -51.36 -4.59 -8.33
CA ILE A 102 -50.67 -5.31 -9.43
C ILE A 102 -51.01 -6.79 -9.45
N PHE A 103 -51.29 -7.40 -8.28
CA PHE A 103 -51.49 -8.84 -8.09
C PHE A 103 -52.81 -9.14 -7.34
N ASP A 104 -53.38 -10.31 -7.61
CA ASP A 104 -54.56 -10.81 -6.87
C ASP A 104 -54.22 -11.24 -5.43
N ASP A 105 -55.20 -11.09 -4.49
CA ASP A 105 -55.08 -11.34 -3.05
C ASP A 105 -54.51 -12.71 -2.62
N SER A 106 -54.57 -13.71 -3.52
CA SER A 106 -54.12 -15.08 -3.20
C SER A 106 -52.58 -15.19 -3.07
N LEU A 107 -51.84 -14.32 -3.71
CA LEU A 107 -50.36 -14.31 -3.73
C LEU A 107 -49.72 -13.64 -2.50
N LEU A 108 -50.49 -12.80 -1.80
CA LEU A 108 -49.99 -11.94 -0.72
C LEU A 108 -49.63 -12.69 0.57
N LYS A 109 -50.18 -13.89 0.76
CA LYS A 109 -50.01 -14.67 2.01
C LYS A 109 -48.64 -15.34 2.12
N THR A 110 -47.89 -15.43 1.06
CA THR A 110 -46.60 -16.13 0.99
C THR A 110 -45.41 -15.21 0.82
N LEU A 111 -45.61 -13.89 0.63
CA LEU A 111 -44.52 -12.93 0.39
C LEU A 111 -43.81 -12.57 1.69
N VAL A 112 -42.48 -12.62 1.65
CA VAL A 112 -41.61 -12.17 2.74
C VAL A 112 -41.21 -10.73 2.48
N TYR A 113 -41.44 -9.84 3.46
CA TYR A 113 -41.10 -8.42 3.37
C TYR A 113 -39.64 -8.20 3.78
N ASP A 114 -38.74 -8.61 2.90
CA ASP A 114 -37.29 -8.42 3.05
C ASP A 114 -36.64 -7.96 1.72
N GLU A 115 -35.33 -8.00 1.66
CA GLU A 115 -34.57 -7.62 0.47
C GLU A 115 -34.90 -8.47 -0.77
N THR A 116 -35.54 -9.64 -0.62
CA THR A 116 -35.90 -10.54 -1.72
C THR A 116 -37.27 -10.25 -2.32
N LEU A 117 -38.09 -9.39 -1.70
CA LEU A 117 -39.48 -9.13 -2.11
C LEU A 117 -39.62 -8.78 -3.60
N ILE A 118 -38.78 -7.86 -4.09
CA ILE A 118 -38.85 -7.43 -5.50
C ILE A 118 -38.53 -8.59 -6.44
N ARG A 119 -37.59 -9.46 -6.07
CA ARG A 119 -37.26 -10.67 -6.84
C ARG A 119 -38.39 -11.67 -6.86
N GLN A 120 -39.01 -11.94 -5.71
CA GLN A 120 -40.16 -12.83 -5.61
C GLN A 120 -41.31 -12.34 -6.51
N LEU A 121 -41.61 -11.05 -6.50
CA LEU A 121 -42.62 -10.45 -7.36
C LEU A 121 -42.24 -10.49 -8.85
N ALA A 122 -40.97 -10.28 -9.18
CA ALA A 122 -40.47 -10.37 -10.56
C ALA A 122 -40.62 -11.79 -11.14
N GLU A 123 -40.35 -12.83 -10.30
CA GLU A 123 -40.57 -14.22 -10.66
C GLU A 123 -42.04 -14.52 -10.94
N GLN A 124 -42.97 -13.99 -10.14
CA GLN A 124 -44.39 -14.15 -10.36
C GLN A 124 -44.85 -13.47 -11.67
N ILE A 125 -44.37 -12.26 -11.95
CA ILE A 125 -44.68 -11.59 -13.24
C ILE A 125 -44.10 -12.39 -14.43
N ALA A 126 -42.89 -12.96 -14.27
CA ALA A 126 -42.31 -13.78 -15.31
C ALA A 126 -43.16 -15.04 -15.62
N ILE A 127 -43.65 -15.72 -14.57
CA ILE A 127 -44.56 -16.88 -14.70
C ILE A 127 -45.86 -16.46 -15.41
N GLN A 128 -46.48 -15.36 -15.00
CA GLN A 128 -47.68 -14.82 -15.65
C GLN A 128 -47.47 -14.50 -17.12
N CYS A 129 -46.28 -14.06 -17.49
CA CYS A 129 -45.89 -13.79 -18.88
C CYS A 129 -45.32 -15.02 -19.60
N SER A 130 -45.43 -16.23 -19.04
CA SER A 130 -44.89 -17.46 -19.60
C SER A 130 -43.40 -17.42 -19.92
N TYR A 131 -42.61 -16.70 -19.10
CA TYR A 131 -41.18 -16.59 -19.29
C TYR A 131 -40.46 -17.54 -18.33
N ASN A 132 -39.75 -18.54 -18.84
CA ASN A 132 -39.17 -19.66 -18.09
C ASN A 132 -37.63 -19.65 -18.07
N ASN A 133 -36.99 -18.47 -18.07
CA ASN A 133 -35.53 -18.39 -17.93
C ASN A 133 -35.14 -17.57 -16.69
N PRO A 134 -34.96 -18.24 -15.54
CA PRO A 134 -34.68 -17.58 -14.27
C PRO A 134 -33.31 -16.87 -14.26
N GLU A 135 -32.31 -17.40 -14.96
CA GLU A 135 -30.97 -16.80 -15.03
C GLU A 135 -31.00 -15.45 -15.77
N ASN A 136 -31.71 -15.40 -16.90
CA ASN A 136 -31.85 -14.15 -17.66
C ASN A 136 -32.75 -13.16 -16.90
N LEU A 137 -33.76 -13.62 -16.16
CA LEU A 137 -34.59 -12.77 -15.31
C LEU A 137 -33.72 -12.11 -14.20
N GLU A 138 -32.94 -12.90 -13.47
CA GLU A 138 -32.03 -12.41 -12.44
C GLU A 138 -31.05 -11.38 -13.01
N ARG A 139 -30.44 -11.69 -14.14
CA ARG A 139 -29.53 -10.77 -14.84
C ARG A 139 -30.20 -9.46 -15.25
N PHE A 140 -31.45 -9.52 -15.69
CA PHE A 140 -32.21 -8.32 -16.04
C PHE A 140 -32.52 -7.48 -14.80
N MET A 141 -32.96 -8.09 -13.71
CA MET A 141 -33.23 -7.40 -12.45
C MET A 141 -31.99 -6.73 -11.87
N GLN A 142 -30.84 -7.41 -11.87
CA GLN A 142 -29.57 -6.82 -11.44
C GLN A 142 -29.20 -5.58 -12.27
N LEU A 143 -29.44 -5.60 -13.57
CA LEU A 143 -29.16 -4.46 -14.45
C LEU A 143 -30.15 -3.30 -14.23
N LEU A 144 -31.39 -3.58 -13.87
CA LEU A 144 -32.36 -2.56 -13.44
C LEU A 144 -31.92 -1.89 -12.15
N GLU A 145 -31.52 -2.68 -11.15
CA GLU A 145 -31.02 -2.20 -9.86
C GLU A 145 -29.79 -1.29 -10.03
N MET A 146 -28.79 -1.75 -10.79
CA MET A 146 -27.62 -0.95 -11.14
C MET A 146 -27.99 0.35 -11.87
N SER A 147 -28.96 0.30 -12.75
CA SER A 147 -29.41 1.46 -13.51
C SER A 147 -30.12 2.48 -12.62
N GLN A 148 -30.88 2.02 -11.64
CA GLN A 148 -31.54 2.88 -10.66
C GLN A 148 -30.53 3.51 -9.71
N GLU A 149 -29.60 2.73 -9.15
CA GLU A 149 -28.50 3.24 -8.34
C GLU A 149 -27.71 4.34 -9.08
N TRP A 150 -27.45 4.13 -10.38
CA TRP A 150 -26.80 5.13 -11.22
C TRP A 150 -27.60 6.42 -11.34
N MET A 151 -28.92 6.32 -11.49
CA MET A 151 -29.83 7.47 -11.55
C MET A 151 -29.84 8.24 -10.22
N ASP A 152 -29.87 7.54 -9.11
CA ASP A 152 -29.91 8.14 -7.78
C ASP A 152 -28.57 8.83 -7.44
N VAL A 153 -27.45 8.24 -7.88
CA VAL A 153 -26.11 8.85 -7.82
C VAL A 153 -26.06 10.16 -8.61
N LEU A 154 -26.58 10.16 -9.83
CA LEU A 154 -26.64 11.38 -10.65
C LEU A 154 -27.51 12.47 -10.04
N ARG A 155 -28.52 12.11 -9.24
CA ARG A 155 -29.38 13.02 -8.48
C ARG A 155 -28.77 13.49 -7.16
N GLY A 156 -28.02 12.61 -6.48
CA GLY A 156 -27.59 12.80 -5.09
C GLY A 156 -26.26 13.55 -4.87
N GLY A 157 -25.48 13.89 -5.92
CA GLY A 157 -24.20 14.59 -5.82
C GLY A 157 -22.96 13.71 -5.66
N GLU A 158 -21.78 14.31 -5.35
CA GLU A 158 -20.45 13.67 -5.43
C GLU A 158 -20.29 12.36 -4.61
N ALA A 159 -20.89 12.29 -3.41
CA ALA A 159 -20.72 11.14 -2.52
C ALA A 159 -21.37 9.84 -3.08
N GLY A 160 -22.50 9.99 -3.78
CA GLY A 160 -23.18 8.87 -4.40
C GLY A 160 -22.45 8.31 -5.61
N PHE A 161 -21.76 9.18 -6.38
CA PHE A 161 -20.99 8.79 -7.55
C PHE A 161 -19.79 7.91 -7.18
N ASP A 162 -19.03 8.28 -6.15
CA ASP A 162 -17.89 7.51 -5.66
C ASP A 162 -18.31 6.10 -5.23
N ARG A 163 -19.42 5.99 -4.50
CA ARG A 163 -19.99 4.71 -4.06
C ARG A 163 -20.41 3.84 -5.25
N PHE A 164 -21.12 4.41 -6.23
CA PHE A 164 -21.53 3.69 -7.43
C PHE A 164 -20.32 3.19 -8.21
N MET A 165 -19.34 4.08 -8.45
CA MET A 165 -18.11 3.70 -9.15
C MET A 165 -17.38 2.56 -8.43
N PHE A 166 -17.29 2.62 -7.11
CA PHE A 166 -16.69 1.58 -6.29
C PHE A 166 -17.40 0.23 -6.46
N LYS A 167 -18.74 0.20 -6.31
CA LYS A 167 -19.54 -1.02 -6.46
C LYS A 167 -19.61 -1.57 -7.89
N SER A 168 -19.49 -0.71 -8.91
CA SER A 168 -19.58 -1.11 -10.32
C SER A 168 -18.29 -1.72 -10.87
N LYS A 169 -17.15 -1.63 -10.15
CA LYS A 169 -15.86 -2.09 -10.64
C LYS A 169 -15.55 -3.50 -10.16
N ARG A 170 -14.98 -4.31 -11.05
CA ARG A 170 -14.49 -5.66 -10.73
C ARG A 170 -13.15 -5.63 -9.99
N LEU A 171 -12.37 -4.58 -10.20
CA LEU A 171 -11.08 -4.32 -9.55
C LEU A 171 -11.11 -2.92 -8.95
N VAL A 172 -10.83 -2.84 -7.66
CA VAL A 172 -10.69 -1.59 -6.90
C VAL A 172 -9.32 -1.57 -6.25
N CYS A 173 -8.56 -0.51 -6.46
CA CYS A 173 -7.24 -0.32 -5.87
C CYS A 173 -7.22 0.97 -5.05
N GLY A 174 -6.51 0.94 -3.94
CA GLY A 174 -6.33 2.11 -3.09
C GLY A 174 -5.46 1.82 -1.88
N THR A 175 -5.11 2.86 -1.13
CA THR A 175 -4.44 2.68 0.16
C THR A 175 -5.44 2.16 1.21
N LEU A 176 -4.97 1.45 2.23
CA LEU A 176 -5.82 0.92 3.31
C LEU A 176 -6.68 2.01 3.96
N VAL A 177 -6.10 3.18 4.22
CA VAL A 177 -6.83 4.34 4.75
C VAL A 177 -7.80 4.92 3.71
N GLY A 178 -7.40 4.96 2.43
CA GLY A 178 -8.21 5.50 1.34
C GLY A 178 -9.49 4.70 1.10
N VAL A 179 -9.38 3.35 1.03
CA VAL A 179 -10.55 2.47 0.85
C VAL A 179 -11.45 2.44 2.09
N GLY A 180 -10.91 2.73 3.29
CA GLY A 180 -11.67 2.85 4.54
C GLY A 180 -12.52 4.13 4.65
N ASN A 181 -12.54 4.99 3.62
CA ASN A 181 -13.35 6.19 3.65
C ASN A 181 -14.84 5.83 3.73
N ARG A 182 -15.55 6.42 4.69
CA ARG A 182 -17.00 6.18 4.92
C ARG A 182 -17.86 6.39 3.67
N ARG A 183 -17.45 7.26 2.74
CA ARG A 183 -18.17 7.51 1.48
C ARG A 183 -18.22 6.29 0.56
N LEU A 184 -17.26 5.36 0.67
CA LEU A 184 -17.17 4.16 -0.18
C LEU A 184 -17.98 3.00 0.39
N GLU A 185 -18.39 3.05 1.66
CA GLU A 185 -19.17 1.99 2.36
C GLU A 185 -18.56 0.59 2.16
N LEU A 186 -17.23 0.50 2.32
CA LEU A 186 -16.48 -0.75 2.13
C LEU A 186 -17.06 -1.91 2.95
N ALA A 187 -17.53 -1.64 4.17
CA ALA A 187 -18.12 -2.64 5.06
C ALA A 187 -19.40 -3.28 4.50
N GLU A 188 -20.08 -2.62 3.58
CA GLU A 188 -21.29 -3.13 2.90
C GLU A 188 -20.96 -3.79 1.56
N SER A 189 -19.68 -3.81 1.17
CA SER A 189 -19.21 -4.39 -0.09
C SER A 189 -18.61 -5.77 0.15
N SER A 190 -18.80 -6.69 -0.79
CA SER A 190 -18.23 -8.03 -0.74
C SER A 190 -17.42 -8.31 -2.00
N PHE A 191 -16.10 -8.52 -1.82
CA PHE A 191 -15.19 -8.91 -2.88
C PHE A 191 -14.83 -10.39 -2.73
N ASP A 192 -14.61 -11.06 -3.85
CA ASP A 192 -14.15 -12.46 -3.80
C ASP A 192 -12.73 -12.56 -3.25
N TRP A 193 -11.90 -11.57 -3.54
CA TRP A 193 -10.54 -11.45 -3.05
C TRP A 193 -10.22 -10.05 -2.54
N VAL A 194 -9.53 -9.99 -1.41
CA VAL A 194 -8.80 -8.81 -0.94
C VAL A 194 -7.33 -9.15 -0.95
N ILE A 195 -6.56 -8.39 -1.72
CA ILE A 195 -5.10 -8.54 -1.82
C ILE A 195 -4.47 -7.32 -1.18
N VAL A 196 -3.67 -7.53 -0.14
CA VAL A 196 -2.94 -6.47 0.54
C VAL A 196 -1.46 -6.64 0.25
N ASP A 197 -0.90 -5.73 -0.52
CA ASP A 197 0.52 -5.65 -0.78
C ASP A 197 1.22 -4.81 0.30
N GLU A 198 2.52 -5.08 0.55
CA GLU A 198 3.29 -4.47 1.66
C GLU A 198 2.61 -4.68 3.04
N ALA A 199 1.93 -5.81 3.24
CA ALA A 199 1.16 -6.10 4.45
C ALA A 199 2.02 -6.13 5.72
N GLY A 200 3.32 -6.40 5.59
CA GLY A 200 4.29 -6.35 6.69
C GLY A 200 4.43 -4.98 7.35
N ARG A 201 4.04 -3.91 6.64
CA ARG A 201 4.10 -2.52 7.10
C ARG A 201 2.77 -2.00 7.66
N ALA A 202 1.68 -2.68 7.40
CA ALA A 202 0.35 -2.25 7.81
C ALA A 202 0.10 -2.55 9.30
N GLN A 203 -0.57 -1.62 9.99
CA GLN A 203 -1.05 -1.86 11.35
C GLN A 203 -2.30 -2.76 11.32
N ALA A 204 -2.54 -3.52 12.40
CA ALA A 204 -3.71 -4.38 12.52
C ALA A 204 -5.03 -3.67 12.19
N ALA A 205 -5.23 -2.47 12.71
CA ALA A 205 -6.44 -1.70 12.47
C ALA A 205 -6.62 -1.31 10.98
N GLU A 206 -5.54 -1.03 10.28
CA GLU A 206 -5.56 -0.72 8.85
C GLU A 206 -5.87 -1.98 8.02
N LEU A 207 -5.25 -3.11 8.37
CA LEU A 207 -5.54 -4.40 7.74
C LEU A 207 -7.02 -4.77 7.90
N MET A 208 -7.56 -4.65 9.12
CA MET A 208 -8.97 -4.98 9.41
C MET A 208 -9.96 -4.19 8.56
N VAL A 209 -9.64 -2.94 8.19
CA VAL A 209 -10.48 -2.14 7.29
C VAL A 209 -10.66 -2.83 5.94
N ALA A 210 -9.59 -3.35 5.35
CA ALA A 210 -9.67 -4.05 4.06
C ALA A 210 -10.25 -5.47 4.20
N LEU A 211 -9.81 -6.20 5.23
CA LEU A 211 -10.14 -7.62 5.41
C LEU A 211 -11.65 -7.87 5.58
N GLN A 212 -12.39 -6.94 6.20
CA GLN A 212 -13.84 -7.08 6.43
C GLN A 212 -14.67 -7.18 5.14
N SER A 213 -14.12 -6.76 3.99
CA SER A 213 -14.85 -6.75 2.70
C SER A 213 -14.54 -7.97 1.82
N GLY A 214 -13.66 -8.86 2.23
CA GLY A 214 -13.21 -9.99 1.41
C GLY A 214 -13.70 -11.35 1.88
N LYS A 215 -14.13 -12.20 0.94
CA LYS A 215 -14.39 -13.61 1.20
C LYS A 215 -13.10 -14.41 1.37
N ARG A 216 -12.06 -14.00 0.65
CA ARG A 216 -10.71 -14.58 0.68
C ARG A 216 -9.70 -13.45 0.80
N VAL A 217 -8.61 -13.70 1.49
CA VAL A 217 -7.56 -12.73 1.74
C VAL A 217 -6.23 -13.29 1.28
N LEU A 218 -5.46 -12.45 0.57
CA LEU A 218 -4.06 -12.69 0.26
C LEU A 218 -3.25 -11.53 0.84
N LEU A 219 -2.36 -11.85 1.78
CA LEU A 219 -1.40 -10.89 2.32
C LEU A 219 -0.06 -11.12 1.62
N VAL A 220 0.49 -10.09 1.00
CA VAL A 220 1.81 -10.09 0.36
C VAL A 220 2.68 -9.11 1.12
N GLY A 221 3.90 -9.49 1.49
CA GLY A 221 4.77 -8.62 2.26
C GLY A 221 6.08 -9.30 2.67
N ASP A 222 6.90 -8.54 3.36
CA ASP A 222 8.18 -8.98 3.88
C ASP A 222 8.39 -8.45 5.32
N HIS A 223 8.34 -9.37 6.29
CA HIS A 223 8.52 -9.01 7.69
C HIS A 223 10.00 -8.75 8.08
N LYS A 224 10.94 -9.02 7.17
CA LYS A 224 12.35 -8.64 7.32
C LYS A 224 12.65 -7.23 6.81
N GLN A 225 11.64 -6.55 6.23
CA GLN A 225 11.68 -5.13 5.87
C GLN A 225 11.00 -4.27 6.95
N LEU A 226 10.74 -2.98 6.66
CA LEU A 226 10.24 -2.04 7.67
C LEU A 226 8.93 -2.52 8.30
N PRO A 227 8.87 -2.61 9.64
CA PRO A 227 7.65 -2.95 10.37
C PRO A 227 6.65 -1.79 10.38
N PRO A 228 5.41 -2.02 10.84
CA PRO A 228 4.44 -0.97 11.07
C PRO A 228 4.98 0.11 12.00
N PHE A 229 4.66 1.36 11.71
CA PHE A 229 5.09 2.46 12.57
C PHE A 229 4.14 2.64 13.76
N TYR A 230 4.66 2.48 14.96
CA TYR A 230 3.93 2.75 16.20
C TYR A 230 4.59 3.86 17.01
N HIS A 231 3.78 4.80 17.51
CA HIS A 231 4.28 5.80 18.44
C HIS A 231 4.76 5.16 19.76
N GLN A 232 5.99 5.42 20.15
CA GLN A 232 6.62 4.87 21.36
C GLN A 232 5.79 5.08 22.64
N GLN A 233 5.09 6.21 22.74
CA GLN A 233 4.20 6.50 23.87
C GLN A 233 3.00 5.54 23.89
N HIS A 234 2.40 5.24 22.74
CA HIS A 234 1.29 4.31 22.63
C HIS A 234 1.72 2.89 22.97
N LEU A 235 2.90 2.46 22.51
CA LEU A 235 3.47 1.16 22.87
C LEU A 235 3.71 1.01 24.37
N LYS A 236 4.25 2.04 25.03
CA LYS A 236 4.46 2.04 26.49
C LYS A 236 3.14 1.94 27.25
N LEU A 237 2.13 2.68 26.83
CA LEU A 237 0.79 2.65 27.44
C LEU A 237 0.11 1.29 27.23
N ALA A 238 0.17 0.74 26.02
CA ALA A 238 -0.39 -0.57 25.69
C ALA A 238 0.30 -1.69 26.48
N SER A 239 1.64 -1.70 26.52
CA SER A 239 2.42 -2.67 27.31
C SER A 239 2.04 -2.64 28.79
N LYS A 240 1.88 -1.43 29.37
CA LYS A 240 1.48 -1.27 30.78
C LYS A 240 0.04 -1.70 31.04
N LYS A 241 -0.91 -1.37 30.13
CA LYS A 241 -2.34 -1.70 30.33
C LYS A 241 -2.64 -3.17 30.11
N LEU A 242 -1.94 -3.81 29.19
CA LEU A 242 -2.20 -5.20 28.77
C LEU A 242 -1.27 -6.20 29.46
N GLU A 243 -0.34 -5.71 30.30
CA GLU A 243 0.69 -6.52 30.98
C GLU A 243 1.51 -7.40 30.03
N LEU A 244 1.60 -6.99 28.75
CA LEU A 244 2.28 -7.73 27.71
C LEU A 244 3.76 -7.31 27.62
N GLY A 245 4.63 -8.29 27.39
CA GLY A 245 6.04 -8.04 27.15
C GLY A 245 6.25 -7.17 25.90
N LYS A 246 7.27 -6.28 25.94
CA LYS A 246 7.58 -5.39 24.80
C LYS A 246 7.81 -6.14 23.48
N GLY A 247 8.32 -7.36 23.53
CA GLY A 247 8.60 -8.18 22.35
C GLY A 247 7.36 -8.46 21.47
N ILE A 248 6.18 -8.58 22.08
CA ILE A 248 4.94 -8.87 21.36
C ILE A 248 4.55 -7.74 20.38
N PHE A 249 4.96 -6.51 20.66
CA PHE A 249 4.62 -5.36 19.81
C PHE A 249 5.59 -5.15 18.64
N TYR A 250 6.71 -5.91 18.60
CA TYR A 250 7.67 -5.83 17.50
C TYR A 250 7.37 -6.83 16.38
N GLU A 251 6.58 -7.85 16.66
CA GLU A 251 6.13 -8.81 15.66
C GLU A 251 4.93 -8.22 14.90
N SER A 252 5.04 -8.09 13.58
CA SER A 252 3.94 -7.57 12.75
C SER A 252 2.78 -8.56 12.68
N ASP A 253 1.57 -8.05 12.47
CA ASP A 253 0.39 -8.92 12.28
C ASP A 253 0.51 -9.78 11.02
N PHE A 254 1.22 -9.30 9.99
CA PHE A 254 1.61 -10.07 8.81
C PHE A 254 2.49 -11.28 9.19
N GLU A 255 3.51 -11.08 10.01
CA GLU A 255 4.40 -12.16 10.47
C GLU A 255 3.62 -13.21 11.28
N ARG A 256 2.72 -12.77 12.15
CA ARG A 256 1.81 -13.67 12.90
C ARG A 256 0.92 -14.46 11.98
N ALA A 257 0.32 -13.80 10.98
CA ALA A 257 -0.51 -14.48 9.99
C ALA A 257 0.30 -15.50 9.18
N PHE A 258 1.51 -15.14 8.75
CA PHE A 258 2.42 -16.03 8.04
C PHE A 258 2.74 -17.28 8.87
N LYS A 259 3.12 -17.12 10.15
CA LYS A 259 3.40 -18.25 11.06
C LYS A 259 2.17 -19.13 11.31
N ALA A 260 0.99 -18.53 11.40
CA ALA A 260 -0.24 -19.25 11.67
C ALA A 260 -0.79 -20.02 10.46
N THR A 261 -0.58 -19.52 9.25
CA THR A 261 -1.13 -20.10 8.00
C THR A 261 -0.14 -20.92 7.21
N GLY A 262 1.16 -20.86 7.54
CA GLY A 262 2.22 -21.56 6.79
C GLY A 262 2.36 -21.04 5.37
N GLY A 263 2.42 -19.71 5.19
CA GLY A 263 2.48 -19.05 3.89
C GLY A 263 3.62 -19.54 2.97
N VAL A 264 3.61 -19.09 1.72
CA VAL A 264 4.62 -19.41 0.71
C VAL A 264 5.65 -18.30 0.65
N THR A 265 6.93 -18.66 0.71
CA THR A 265 8.05 -17.74 0.52
C THR A 265 8.43 -17.67 -0.95
N LEU A 266 8.59 -16.46 -1.49
CA LEU A 266 9.17 -16.22 -2.80
C LEU A 266 10.70 -16.19 -2.62
N ASP A 267 11.39 -17.17 -3.14
CA ASP A 267 12.83 -17.39 -2.94
C ASP A 267 13.71 -16.81 -4.05
N THR A 268 13.12 -16.29 -5.10
CA THR A 268 13.85 -15.75 -6.26
C THR A 268 13.63 -14.25 -6.38
N GLN A 269 14.73 -13.49 -6.36
CA GLN A 269 14.71 -12.04 -6.53
C GLN A 269 15.24 -11.63 -7.91
N TYR A 270 14.68 -10.55 -8.49
CA TYR A 270 14.96 -10.05 -9.84
C TYR A 270 15.59 -8.65 -9.87
N ARG A 271 15.81 -8.03 -8.71
CA ARG A 271 16.31 -6.66 -8.58
C ARG A 271 17.84 -6.60 -8.59
N MET A 272 18.44 -7.23 -7.60
CA MET A 272 19.87 -7.15 -7.30
C MET A 272 20.67 -8.11 -8.17
N VAL A 273 21.87 -7.70 -8.60
CA VAL A 273 22.87 -8.64 -9.10
C VAL A 273 23.32 -9.59 -8.00
N GLU A 274 23.82 -10.76 -8.39
CA GLU A 274 24.09 -11.88 -7.46
C GLU A 274 24.92 -11.50 -6.24
N PRO A 275 26.04 -10.73 -6.32
CA PRO A 275 26.84 -10.42 -5.13
C PRO A 275 26.07 -9.60 -4.08
N ILE A 276 25.22 -8.66 -4.50
CA ILE A 276 24.36 -7.88 -3.59
C ILE A 276 23.26 -8.78 -3.03
N GLY A 277 22.67 -9.63 -3.88
CA GLY A 277 21.64 -10.59 -3.48
C GLY A 277 22.14 -11.62 -2.47
N GLU A 278 23.38 -12.12 -2.61
CA GLU A 278 24.03 -13.02 -1.64
C GLU A 278 24.26 -12.33 -0.29
N LEU A 279 24.78 -11.09 -0.31
CA LEU A 279 24.97 -10.29 0.90
C LEU A 279 23.63 -10.15 1.67
N VAL A 280 22.57 -9.77 0.95
CA VAL A 280 21.24 -9.61 1.53
C VAL A 280 20.67 -10.93 2.03
N SER A 281 20.78 -12.00 1.23
CA SER A 281 20.33 -13.34 1.59
C SER A 281 20.99 -13.85 2.87
N GLU A 282 22.31 -13.84 2.94
CA GLU A 282 23.05 -14.39 4.08
C GLU A 282 22.87 -13.56 5.36
N CYS A 283 22.79 -12.22 5.24
CA CYS A 283 22.70 -11.35 6.41
C CYS A 283 21.29 -11.22 7.00
N PHE A 284 20.22 -11.42 6.20
CA PHE A 284 18.86 -11.09 6.64
C PHE A 284 17.83 -12.22 6.49
N TYR A 285 18.05 -13.19 5.60
CA TYR A 285 17.03 -14.20 5.26
C TYR A 285 17.44 -15.64 5.54
N ALA A 286 18.69 -16.00 5.28
CA ALA A 286 19.14 -17.39 5.25
C ALA A 286 18.86 -18.20 6.54
N GLN A 287 18.86 -17.55 7.70
CA GLN A 287 18.66 -18.20 8.99
C GLN A 287 17.20 -18.56 9.28
N ASP A 288 16.24 -17.75 8.80
CA ASP A 288 14.82 -17.87 9.20
C ASP A 288 13.92 -18.32 8.05
N ILE A 289 14.19 -17.82 6.84
CA ILE A 289 13.30 -17.98 5.68
C ILE A 289 13.91 -18.89 4.61
N GLY A 290 15.24 -18.97 4.60
CA GLY A 290 16.01 -19.70 3.58
C GLY A 290 16.76 -18.76 2.63
N LYS A 291 17.59 -19.35 1.76
CA LYS A 291 18.40 -18.59 0.81
C LYS A 291 17.54 -17.96 -0.28
N LEU A 292 17.85 -16.69 -0.59
CA LEU A 292 17.31 -16.02 -1.77
C LEU A 292 18.20 -16.30 -2.99
N HIS A 293 17.59 -16.65 -4.09
CA HIS A 293 18.26 -16.87 -5.37
C HIS A 293 18.18 -15.60 -6.23
N SER A 294 19.34 -15.20 -6.79
CA SER A 294 19.38 -14.06 -7.70
C SER A 294 19.18 -14.52 -9.14
N SER A 295 18.15 -13.98 -9.80
CA SER A 295 17.93 -14.19 -11.24
C SER A 295 18.99 -13.46 -12.08
N ARG A 296 19.47 -12.31 -11.60
CA ARG A 296 20.49 -11.48 -12.25
C ARG A 296 21.87 -11.85 -11.72
N LYS A 297 22.70 -12.42 -12.60
CA LYS A 297 24.04 -12.94 -12.22
C LYS A 297 25.11 -11.87 -12.21
N VAL A 298 25.12 -11.04 -13.26
CA VAL A 298 26.18 -10.04 -13.50
C VAL A 298 25.58 -8.70 -13.90
N SER A 299 26.32 -7.64 -13.63
CA SER A 299 26.04 -6.30 -14.17
C SER A 299 26.47 -6.23 -15.64
N PRO A 300 25.95 -5.27 -16.44
CA PRO A 300 26.52 -4.91 -17.72
C PRO A 300 28.01 -4.56 -17.60
N ASP A 301 28.82 -4.95 -18.60
CA ASP A 301 30.30 -4.90 -18.56
C ASP A 301 30.85 -3.52 -18.22
N TRP A 302 30.23 -2.46 -18.73
CA TRP A 302 30.66 -1.08 -18.50
C TRP A 302 30.73 -0.67 -17.01
N TYR A 303 29.96 -1.33 -16.13
CA TYR A 303 30.07 -1.08 -14.69
C TYR A 303 31.41 -1.52 -14.10
N SER A 304 32.08 -2.50 -14.69
CA SER A 304 33.41 -2.93 -14.27
C SER A 304 34.53 -1.99 -14.75
N GLU A 305 34.25 -1.18 -15.78
CA GLU A 305 35.14 -0.17 -16.35
C GLU A 305 35.04 1.17 -15.59
N LEU A 306 34.04 1.34 -14.73
CA LEU A 306 33.93 2.55 -13.91
C LEU A 306 35.18 2.74 -13.03
N PRO A 307 35.56 4.00 -12.72
CA PRO A 307 36.67 4.27 -11.83
C PRO A 307 36.38 3.74 -10.41
N SER A 308 37.45 3.45 -9.64
CA SER A 308 37.30 3.18 -8.21
C SER A 308 36.63 4.38 -7.53
N PRO A 309 35.64 4.15 -6.62
CA PRO A 309 35.27 2.88 -5.98
C PRO A 309 34.15 2.07 -6.67
N TRP A 310 33.75 2.42 -7.90
CA TRP A 310 32.55 1.89 -8.58
C TRP A 310 32.79 0.62 -9.41
N ASN A 311 34.04 0.27 -9.65
CA ASN A 311 34.44 -0.90 -10.44
C ASN A 311 34.15 -2.24 -9.76
N LYS A 312 33.76 -2.26 -8.48
CA LYS A 312 33.34 -3.44 -7.74
C LYS A 312 31.84 -3.37 -7.42
N THR A 313 31.19 -4.52 -7.33
CA THR A 313 29.75 -4.60 -7.05
C THR A 313 29.40 -4.11 -5.66
N VAL A 314 30.20 -4.49 -4.65
CA VAL A 314 30.02 -4.08 -3.26
C VAL A 314 31.31 -3.47 -2.74
N THR A 315 31.25 -2.22 -2.34
CA THR A 315 32.39 -1.47 -1.79
C THR A 315 32.05 -0.93 -0.41
N TRP A 316 32.92 -1.19 0.55
CA TRP A 316 32.89 -0.51 1.85
C TRP A 316 34.04 0.50 1.93
N ILE A 317 33.73 1.78 2.10
CA ILE A 317 34.72 2.81 2.40
C ILE A 317 34.75 3.04 3.89
N ASP A 318 35.91 2.76 4.51
CA ASP A 318 36.12 2.97 5.95
C ASP A 318 36.25 4.46 6.27
N SER A 319 35.19 5.00 6.86
CA SER A 319 35.15 6.39 7.31
C SER A 319 35.69 6.59 8.73
N SER A 320 36.27 5.56 9.36
CA SER A 320 36.81 5.67 10.73
C SER A 320 37.73 6.89 10.86
N SER A 321 37.44 7.73 11.85
CA SER A 321 38.31 8.86 12.18
C SER A 321 39.60 8.37 12.83
N PRO A 322 40.75 8.97 12.54
CA PRO A 322 41.95 8.76 13.32
C PRO A 322 41.82 9.28 14.77
N ASN A 323 40.87 10.16 15.01
CA ASN A 323 40.53 10.65 16.34
C ASN A 323 39.73 9.61 17.14
N GLU A 324 40.13 9.28 18.33
CA GLU A 324 39.43 8.34 19.23
C GLU A 324 38.01 8.80 19.60
N ALA A 325 37.74 10.11 19.63
CA ALA A 325 36.40 10.65 19.86
C ALA A 325 35.37 10.31 18.77
N GLY A 326 35.85 9.91 17.57
CA GLY A 326 34.97 9.63 16.42
C GLY A 326 34.79 10.84 15.52
N ALA A 327 34.02 10.65 14.46
CA ALA A 327 33.73 11.67 13.47
C ALA A 327 32.24 12.06 13.41
N GLU A 328 31.38 11.42 14.22
CA GLU A 328 29.98 11.82 14.27
C GLU A 328 29.82 13.14 15.02
N GLU A 329 28.98 14.00 14.49
CA GLU A 329 28.62 15.27 15.08
C GLU A 329 27.11 15.30 15.36
N GLN A 330 26.71 16.14 16.33
CA GLN A 330 25.31 16.26 16.73
C GLN A 330 24.87 17.73 16.75
N LYS A 331 23.78 18.02 16.00
CA LYS A 331 23.15 19.33 15.95
C LYS A 331 21.81 19.29 16.67
N GLY A 332 21.83 19.54 17.98
CA GLY A 332 20.64 19.38 18.84
C GLY A 332 20.30 17.90 19.09
N ASN A 333 19.17 17.62 19.74
CA ASN A 333 18.78 16.27 20.12
C ASN A 333 18.49 15.35 18.93
N GLY A 334 19.28 14.28 18.77
CA GLY A 334 19.04 13.22 17.77
C GLY A 334 19.36 13.57 16.32
N ARG A 335 19.93 14.75 16.03
CA ARG A 335 20.32 15.18 14.69
C ARG A 335 21.80 14.91 14.45
N TYR A 336 22.11 13.64 14.14
CA TYR A 336 23.47 13.21 13.86
C TYR A 336 23.84 13.44 12.40
N TYR A 337 25.09 13.81 12.16
CA TYR A 337 25.72 13.92 10.84
C TYR A 337 27.22 13.61 10.94
N ASN A 338 27.88 13.38 9.82
CA ASN A 338 29.30 13.04 9.74
C ASN A 338 29.91 13.71 8.50
N GLN A 339 30.63 14.81 8.73
CA GLN A 339 31.27 15.58 7.65
C GLN A 339 32.35 14.79 6.92
N ARG A 340 32.98 13.82 7.61
CA ARG A 340 33.97 12.95 6.95
C ARG A 340 33.30 12.06 5.92
N GLU A 341 32.15 11.48 6.22
CA GLU A 341 31.37 10.69 5.24
C GLU A 341 30.87 11.58 4.09
N VAL A 342 30.47 12.82 4.36
CA VAL A 342 30.08 13.77 3.29
C VAL A 342 31.24 14.01 2.33
N ARG A 343 32.45 14.26 2.84
CA ARG A 343 33.65 14.46 1.99
C ARG A 343 33.98 13.20 1.20
N LEU A 344 34.01 12.03 1.81
CA LEU A 344 34.25 10.76 1.11
C LEU A 344 33.20 10.47 0.03
N LEU A 345 31.96 10.83 0.28
CA LEU A 345 30.89 10.73 -0.70
C LEU A 345 31.11 11.65 -1.90
N LEU A 346 31.51 12.89 -1.66
CA LEU A 346 31.84 13.84 -2.73
C LEU A 346 33.02 13.36 -3.59
N GLU A 347 34.10 12.88 -2.97
CA GLU A 347 35.25 12.31 -3.69
C GLU A 347 34.82 11.10 -4.55
N ALA A 348 34.03 10.20 -3.99
CA ALA A 348 33.49 9.06 -4.73
C ALA A 348 32.61 9.52 -5.91
N LEU A 349 31.71 10.48 -5.72
CA LEU A 349 30.85 11.01 -6.78
C LEU A 349 31.65 11.77 -7.85
N GLN A 350 32.69 12.51 -7.46
CA GLN A 350 33.53 13.26 -8.39
C GLN A 350 34.20 12.34 -9.39
N SER A 351 34.56 11.12 -9.02
CA SER A 351 35.10 10.14 -9.96
C SER A 351 34.15 9.74 -11.08
N LEU A 352 32.81 9.93 -10.89
CA LEU A 352 31.81 9.71 -11.93
C LEU A 352 31.47 10.95 -12.77
N SER A 353 32.15 12.07 -12.56
CA SER A 353 31.85 13.35 -13.25
C SER A 353 32.38 13.45 -14.69
N SER A 354 33.00 12.41 -15.22
CA SER A 354 33.41 12.39 -16.64
C SER A 354 32.19 12.28 -17.55
N ASP A 355 32.28 12.91 -18.73
CA ASP A 355 31.19 12.89 -19.73
C ASP A 355 30.80 11.46 -20.11
N ASP A 356 31.76 10.54 -20.23
CA ASP A 356 31.49 9.13 -20.55
C ASP A 356 30.69 8.42 -19.46
N CYS A 357 31.04 8.60 -18.19
CA CYS A 357 30.32 8.03 -17.07
C CYS A 357 28.90 8.59 -16.98
N ILE A 358 28.74 9.90 -17.18
CA ILE A 358 27.45 10.57 -17.16
C ILE A 358 26.55 10.02 -18.29
N ALA A 359 27.08 9.96 -19.53
CA ALA A 359 26.34 9.43 -20.67
C ALA A 359 25.90 7.97 -20.48
N GLN A 360 26.74 7.12 -19.89
CA GLN A 360 26.40 5.74 -19.55
C GLN A 360 25.28 5.66 -18.47
N LEU A 361 25.35 6.50 -17.44
CA LEU A 361 24.33 6.58 -16.40
C LEU A 361 22.98 7.08 -16.96
N GLU A 362 23.00 8.09 -17.82
CA GLU A 362 21.78 8.62 -18.47
C GLU A 362 21.08 7.57 -19.33
N GLN A 363 21.81 6.68 -20.00
CA GLN A 363 21.23 5.57 -20.77
C GLN A 363 20.45 4.57 -19.89
N THR A 364 20.69 4.56 -18.59
CA THR A 364 19.96 3.67 -17.66
C THR A 364 18.64 4.26 -17.15
N ILE A 365 18.34 5.52 -17.48
CA ILE A 365 17.15 6.23 -17.03
C ILE A 365 15.91 5.64 -17.72
N THR A 366 14.87 5.40 -16.94
CA THR A 366 13.55 5.03 -17.41
C THR A 366 12.50 5.94 -16.79
N THR A 367 11.28 5.93 -17.32
CA THR A 367 10.15 6.68 -16.73
C THR A 367 9.89 6.27 -15.26
N GLU A 368 10.12 5.00 -14.95
CA GLU A 368 9.92 4.45 -13.59
C GLU A 368 11.13 4.70 -12.68
N GLN A 369 12.34 4.81 -13.25
CA GLN A 369 13.60 5.03 -12.54
C GLN A 369 14.34 6.24 -13.12
N PRO A 370 13.92 7.48 -12.80
CA PRO A 370 14.51 8.69 -13.35
C PRO A 370 15.88 9.04 -12.75
N TYR A 371 16.26 8.40 -11.64
CA TYR A 371 17.52 8.65 -10.93
C TYR A 371 18.33 7.36 -10.86
N PRO A 372 19.45 7.22 -11.61
CA PRO A 372 20.30 6.04 -11.53
C PRO A 372 21.07 5.92 -10.22
N ILE A 373 21.34 7.02 -9.51
CA ILE A 373 22.08 7.05 -8.25
C ILE A 373 21.13 7.38 -7.08
N GLY A 374 21.13 6.55 -6.08
CA GLY A 374 20.42 6.77 -4.82
C GLY A 374 21.37 6.94 -3.65
N ILE A 375 21.19 7.96 -2.84
CA ILE A 375 21.93 8.18 -1.60
C ILE A 375 20.96 8.01 -0.43
N ILE A 376 21.25 7.03 0.43
CA ILE A 376 20.40 6.67 1.56
C ILE A 376 21.16 6.95 2.88
N THR A 377 20.49 7.58 3.82
CA THR A 377 21.00 7.74 5.19
C THR A 377 19.89 7.49 6.20
N MET A 378 20.27 7.21 7.45
CA MET A 378 19.34 7.05 8.57
C MET A 378 18.95 8.37 9.24
N TYR A 379 19.67 9.46 8.94
CA TYR A 379 19.55 10.72 9.66
C TYR A 379 19.23 11.89 8.71
N ARG A 380 18.16 12.60 9.03
CA ARG A 380 17.72 13.76 8.24
C ARG A 380 18.80 14.85 8.14
N GLN A 381 19.57 15.08 9.24
CA GLN A 381 20.64 16.07 9.20
C GLN A 381 21.74 15.68 8.20
N GLN A 382 22.12 14.40 8.14
CA GLN A 382 23.08 13.91 7.14
C GLN A 382 22.59 14.13 5.71
N LYS A 383 21.29 13.87 5.44
CA LYS A 383 20.68 14.17 4.13
C LYS A 383 20.85 15.64 3.79
N GLU A 384 20.57 16.56 4.72
CA GLU A 384 20.68 18.00 4.51
C GLU A 384 22.16 18.41 4.25
N GLU A 385 23.13 17.84 4.97
CA GLU A 385 24.56 18.11 4.75
C GLU A 385 25.03 17.60 3.38
N ILE A 386 24.62 16.39 2.98
CA ILE A 386 24.95 15.83 1.66
C ILE A 386 24.35 16.69 0.54
N ASP A 387 23.07 17.04 0.63
CA ASP A 387 22.36 17.84 -0.37
C ASP A 387 23.01 19.23 -0.54
N ASN A 388 23.32 19.89 0.57
CA ASN A 388 24.05 21.15 0.57
C ASN A 388 25.44 21.04 -0.05
N ALA A 389 26.18 19.98 0.24
CA ALA A 389 27.51 19.76 -0.25
C ALA A 389 27.54 19.51 -1.75
N ILE A 390 26.66 18.65 -2.26
CA ILE A 390 26.48 18.40 -3.70
C ILE A 390 26.02 19.67 -4.42
N SER A 391 25.13 20.45 -3.81
CA SER A 391 24.62 21.69 -4.42
C SER A 391 25.69 22.77 -4.57
N ARG A 392 26.73 22.76 -3.75
CA ARG A 392 27.86 23.72 -3.80
C ARG A 392 28.98 23.26 -4.72
N ALA A 393 29.06 21.98 -5.04
CA ALA A 393 30.13 21.43 -5.87
C ALA A 393 29.84 21.72 -7.34
N GLU A 394 30.70 22.57 -7.98
CA GLU A 394 30.53 22.96 -9.38
C GLU A 394 30.62 21.76 -10.33
N TRP A 395 31.56 20.83 -10.08
CA TRP A 395 31.70 19.61 -10.87
C TRP A 395 30.46 18.70 -10.85
N ALA A 396 29.62 18.82 -9.82
CA ALA A 396 28.42 18.00 -9.65
C ALA A 396 27.23 18.49 -10.51
N ALA A 397 27.37 19.57 -11.28
CA ALA A 397 26.27 20.22 -11.99
C ALA A 397 25.47 19.24 -12.88
N LEU A 398 26.13 18.37 -13.62
CA LEU A 398 25.50 17.35 -14.47
C LEU A 398 25.02 16.15 -13.68
N LEU A 399 25.73 15.74 -12.64
CA LEU A 399 25.34 14.58 -11.80
C LEU A 399 24.11 14.86 -10.93
N ARG A 400 23.84 16.11 -10.55
CA ARG A 400 22.69 16.45 -9.66
C ARG A 400 21.35 15.94 -10.19
N GLY A 401 21.15 15.99 -11.50
CA GLY A 401 19.94 15.49 -12.15
C GLY A 401 19.79 13.97 -12.09
N LEU A 402 20.88 13.25 -11.81
CA LEU A 402 20.94 11.79 -11.76
C LEU A 402 20.87 11.22 -10.34
N ILE A 403 20.90 12.10 -9.31
CA ILE A 403 21.01 11.70 -7.91
C ILE A 403 19.70 11.96 -7.17
N LYS A 404 19.26 10.97 -6.41
CA LYS A 404 18.19 11.09 -5.41
C LYS A 404 18.75 10.87 -4.01
N ILE A 405 18.47 11.80 -3.09
CA ILE A 405 18.93 11.72 -1.71
C ILE A 405 17.72 11.60 -0.79
N ASP A 406 17.66 10.57 0.04
CA ASP A 406 16.57 10.46 1.03
C ASP A 406 16.95 9.62 2.26
N THR A 407 16.05 9.64 3.25
CA THR A 407 16.18 8.74 4.41
C THR A 407 15.61 7.36 4.06
N VAL A 408 16.07 6.32 4.77
CA VAL A 408 15.67 4.94 4.51
C VAL A 408 14.16 4.75 4.57
N ASP A 409 13.46 5.39 5.52
CA ASP A 409 12.02 5.25 5.67
C ASP A 409 11.24 5.84 4.46
N SER A 410 11.80 6.89 3.81
CA SER A 410 11.26 7.50 2.59
C SER A 410 11.67 6.77 1.31
N TYR A 411 12.66 5.87 1.40
CA TYR A 411 13.22 5.15 0.25
C TYR A 411 12.53 3.81 -0.03
N GLN A 412 11.60 3.39 0.81
CA GLN A 412 10.88 2.13 0.62
C GLN A 412 10.08 2.13 -0.68
N GLY A 413 10.06 0.98 -1.36
CA GLY A 413 9.41 0.83 -2.67
C GLY A 413 10.22 1.37 -3.87
N GLN A 414 11.35 2.06 -3.60
CA GLN A 414 12.22 2.60 -4.65
C GLN A 414 13.45 1.72 -4.85
N GLU A 415 14.11 1.87 -5.99
CA GLU A 415 15.35 1.18 -6.32
C GLU A 415 16.17 2.01 -7.31
N ASN A 416 17.47 1.87 -7.27
CA ASN A 416 18.40 2.58 -8.17
C ASN A 416 19.51 1.65 -8.66
N LYS A 417 20.13 2.02 -9.76
CA LYS A 417 21.28 1.29 -10.29
C LYS A 417 22.43 1.25 -9.28
N ILE A 418 22.72 2.40 -8.70
CA ILE A 418 23.79 2.59 -7.72
C ILE A 418 23.16 3.08 -6.43
N ILE A 419 23.48 2.46 -5.30
CA ILE A 419 23.12 2.94 -3.96
C ILE A 419 24.37 3.27 -3.18
N ILE A 420 24.34 4.45 -2.58
CA ILE A 420 25.32 4.91 -1.59
C ILE A 420 24.62 4.96 -0.24
N LEU A 421 25.12 4.21 0.72
CA LEU A 421 24.60 4.16 2.08
C LEU A 421 25.56 4.88 3.03
N SER A 422 25.16 6.01 3.61
CA SER A 422 25.92 6.76 4.62
C SER A 422 25.46 6.39 6.02
N LEU A 423 26.32 5.77 6.83
CA LEU A 423 26.01 5.23 8.15
C LEU A 423 26.08 6.28 9.25
N VAL A 424 26.87 7.31 9.09
CA VAL A 424 27.03 8.45 10.00
C VAL A 424 27.74 8.12 11.32
N ARG A 425 27.36 7.02 11.97
CA ARG A 425 27.79 6.69 13.34
C ARG A 425 29.27 6.33 13.42
N ASP A 426 29.99 7.09 14.22
CA ASP A 426 31.39 6.87 14.57
C ASP A 426 31.68 7.47 15.96
N ASN A 427 31.53 6.67 17.03
CA ASN A 427 31.68 7.11 18.38
C ASN A 427 32.37 6.05 19.28
N PRO A 428 33.09 6.44 20.36
CA PRO A 428 33.85 5.53 21.21
C PRO A 428 32.98 4.50 21.94
N ASN A 429 31.74 4.86 22.25
CA ASN A 429 30.81 3.99 22.98
C ASN A 429 30.07 2.99 22.06
N LYS A 430 30.35 2.96 20.75
CA LYS A 430 29.70 2.11 19.76
C LYS A 430 28.17 2.19 19.79
N LEU A 431 27.63 3.37 20.06
CA LEU A 431 26.20 3.61 20.06
C LEU A 431 25.66 3.62 18.64
N GLN A 432 24.89 2.62 18.27
CA GLN A 432 24.42 2.39 16.90
C GLN A 432 23.21 3.27 16.51
N GLY A 433 22.42 3.72 17.49
CA GLY A 433 21.22 4.51 17.21
C GLY A 433 20.22 3.74 16.32
N PHE A 434 19.72 4.36 15.26
CA PHE A 434 18.79 3.75 14.30
C PHE A 434 19.40 2.62 13.48
N LEU A 435 20.72 2.52 13.40
CA LEU A 435 21.45 1.45 12.70
C LEU A 435 21.37 0.09 13.41
N ARG A 436 20.84 0.05 14.64
CA ARG A 436 20.54 -1.20 15.34
C ARG A 436 19.36 -1.96 14.71
N ASP A 437 18.53 -1.28 13.94
CA ASP A 437 17.30 -1.81 13.35
C ASP A 437 17.63 -2.58 12.06
N ALA A 438 17.70 -3.91 12.15
CA ALA A 438 18.02 -4.78 11.03
C ALA A 438 17.10 -4.60 9.82
N PRO A 439 15.78 -4.45 9.96
CA PRO A 439 14.88 -4.14 8.85
C PRO A 439 15.26 -2.88 8.06
N ARG A 440 15.71 -1.81 8.72
CA ARG A 440 16.16 -0.60 8.03
C ARG A 440 17.41 -0.83 7.20
N ILE A 441 18.35 -1.60 7.73
CA ILE A 441 19.59 -1.93 7.00
C ILE A 441 19.27 -2.81 5.79
N ASN A 442 18.41 -3.83 5.97
CA ASN A 442 17.94 -4.67 4.88
C ASN A 442 17.31 -3.83 3.75
N VAL A 443 16.36 -2.95 4.10
CA VAL A 443 15.74 -2.06 3.12
C VAL A 443 16.76 -1.20 2.41
N ALA A 444 17.69 -0.56 3.12
CA ALA A 444 18.69 0.32 2.51
C ALA A 444 19.58 -0.42 1.50
N ILE A 445 20.09 -1.60 1.87
CA ILE A 445 21.00 -2.40 1.02
C ILE A 445 20.25 -2.99 -0.17
N SER A 446 19.05 -3.51 0.04
CA SER A 446 18.25 -4.16 -1.00
C SER A 446 17.66 -3.19 -2.04
N ARG A 447 17.95 -1.88 -1.95
CA ARG A 447 17.58 -0.89 -2.99
C ARG A 447 18.56 -0.87 -4.16
N ALA A 448 19.76 -1.42 -4.00
CA ALA A 448 20.79 -1.44 -5.03
C ALA A 448 20.51 -2.50 -6.10
N GLN A 449 20.64 -2.13 -7.37
CA GLN A 449 20.56 -3.05 -8.50
C GLN A 449 21.92 -3.55 -8.95
N GLU A 450 22.88 -2.64 -9.19
CA GLU A 450 24.17 -2.92 -9.81
C GLU A 450 25.37 -2.68 -8.90
N ARG A 451 25.33 -1.59 -8.11
CA ARG A 451 26.45 -1.16 -7.23
C ARG A 451 25.93 -0.75 -5.87
N LEU A 452 26.62 -1.21 -4.85
CA LEU A 452 26.39 -0.84 -3.46
C LEU A 452 27.67 -0.25 -2.87
N LEU A 453 27.64 1.01 -2.49
CA LEU A 453 28.70 1.71 -1.78
C LEU A 453 28.27 1.99 -0.35
N ILE A 454 28.98 1.45 0.64
CA ILE A 454 28.72 1.71 2.06
C ILE A 454 29.82 2.62 2.60
N LEU A 455 29.42 3.77 3.12
CA LEU A 455 30.29 4.70 3.86
C LEU A 455 30.07 4.50 5.35
N GLY A 456 31.05 4.02 6.08
CA GLY A 456 30.88 3.77 7.50
C GLY A 456 32.16 3.40 8.23
N ALA A 457 32.28 3.84 9.46
CA ALA A 457 33.44 3.60 10.31
C ALA A 457 33.56 2.12 10.69
N ARG A 458 34.52 1.37 10.13
CA ARG A 458 34.73 -0.06 10.40
C ARG A 458 34.87 -0.37 11.88
N ARG A 459 35.51 0.51 12.64
CA ARG A 459 35.68 0.32 14.10
C ARG A 459 34.37 0.18 14.87
N MET A 460 33.28 0.74 14.35
CA MET A 460 31.94 0.60 14.94
C MET A 460 31.42 -0.83 14.85
N TRP A 461 31.72 -1.54 13.75
CA TRP A 461 31.10 -2.79 13.37
C TRP A 461 32.05 -3.98 13.51
N SER A 462 33.36 -3.77 13.40
CA SER A 462 34.36 -4.83 13.64
C SER A 462 34.39 -5.20 15.13
N LYS A 463 34.27 -6.51 15.43
CA LYS A 463 34.31 -7.08 16.80
C LYS A 463 33.19 -6.59 17.72
N THR A 464 32.02 -6.24 17.20
CA THR A 464 30.82 -6.03 18.00
C THR A 464 30.13 -7.36 18.25
N ASN A 465 29.40 -7.46 19.38
CA ASN A 465 28.59 -8.63 19.72
C ASN A 465 27.73 -9.06 18.51
N ASN A 466 27.58 -10.35 18.31
CA ASN A 466 26.95 -11.04 17.16
C ASN A 466 25.50 -10.62 16.81
N ASP A 467 24.92 -9.63 17.49
CA ASP A 467 23.53 -9.20 17.29
C ASP A 467 23.38 -7.92 16.44
N SER A 468 24.42 -7.45 15.76
CA SER A 468 24.35 -6.25 14.93
C SER A 468 24.22 -6.60 13.47
N ALA A 469 23.12 -6.19 12.82
CA ALA A 469 22.92 -6.40 11.39
C ALA A 469 24.06 -5.85 10.52
N LEU A 470 24.56 -4.65 10.83
CA LEU A 470 25.74 -4.08 10.17
C LEU A 470 27.05 -4.80 10.53
N GLY A 471 27.14 -5.38 11.72
CA GLY A 471 28.24 -6.29 12.07
C GLY A 471 28.30 -7.49 11.16
N ASN A 472 27.16 -8.14 10.91
CA ASN A 472 27.03 -9.27 9.99
C ASN A 472 27.38 -8.88 8.54
N VAL A 473 26.87 -7.73 8.07
CA VAL A 473 27.18 -7.16 6.75
C VAL A 473 28.69 -6.91 6.61
N HIS A 474 29.29 -6.27 7.59
CA HIS A 474 30.74 -6.01 7.59
C HIS A 474 31.57 -7.29 7.62
N GLU A 475 31.16 -8.27 8.44
CA GLU A 475 31.82 -9.57 8.51
C GLU A 475 31.72 -10.33 7.21
N PHE A 476 30.53 -10.35 6.58
CA PHE A 476 30.35 -10.99 5.28
C PHE A 476 31.27 -10.37 4.23
N ILE A 477 31.25 -9.03 4.06
CA ILE A 477 32.12 -8.34 3.09
C ILE A 477 33.59 -8.63 3.40
N SER A 478 34.00 -8.62 4.68
CA SER A 478 35.37 -8.89 5.07
C SER A 478 35.82 -10.31 4.72
N LYS A 479 34.92 -11.31 4.86
CA LYS A 479 35.18 -12.70 4.45
C LYS A 479 35.36 -12.81 2.95
N GLN A 480 34.51 -12.15 2.14
CA GLN A 480 34.62 -12.17 0.69
C GLN A 480 35.93 -11.52 0.20
N VAL A 481 36.31 -10.39 0.81
CA VAL A 481 37.59 -9.74 0.50
C VAL A 481 38.79 -10.60 0.90
N ALA A 482 38.69 -11.33 2.03
CA ALA A 482 39.78 -12.22 2.49
C ALA A 482 40.02 -13.45 1.57
N VAL A 483 39.01 -13.86 0.80
CA VAL A 483 39.13 -14.95 -0.20
C VAL A 483 39.32 -14.42 -1.63
N ASP A 484 39.59 -13.13 -1.76
CA ASP A 484 39.88 -12.45 -3.02
C ASP A 484 38.71 -12.47 -4.04
N GLU A 485 37.46 -12.47 -3.50
CA GLU A 485 36.26 -12.45 -4.34
C GLU A 485 36.19 -11.13 -5.16
N PRO A 486 36.16 -11.21 -6.51
CA PRO A 486 36.39 -10.05 -7.37
C PRO A 486 35.32 -8.95 -7.25
N ASN A 487 34.16 -9.27 -6.72
CA ASN A 487 33.03 -8.34 -6.61
C ASN A 487 33.04 -7.47 -5.37
N TYR A 488 33.92 -7.75 -4.41
CA TYR A 488 33.93 -7.06 -3.11
C TYR A 488 35.25 -6.34 -2.86
N GLN A 489 35.18 -5.19 -2.23
CA GLN A 489 36.36 -4.47 -1.75
C GLN A 489 36.09 -3.66 -0.47
N ILE A 490 37.15 -3.43 0.29
CA ILE A 490 37.16 -2.49 1.42
C ILE A 490 38.28 -1.49 1.16
N LEU A 491 37.92 -0.19 1.12
CA LEU A 491 38.86 0.91 0.89
C LEU A 491 39.07 1.70 2.17
N CYS A 492 40.29 2.18 2.38
CA CYS A 492 40.60 3.13 3.44
C CYS A 492 40.16 4.54 3.03
N GLY A 493 39.25 5.17 3.77
CA GLY A 493 38.79 6.52 3.46
C GLY A 493 39.91 7.57 3.52
N GLN A 494 40.96 7.33 4.30
CA GLN A 494 42.09 8.25 4.37
C GLN A 494 42.83 8.34 3.03
N SER A 495 42.98 7.23 2.33
CA SER A 495 43.63 7.21 1.01
C SER A 495 42.85 7.92 -0.08
N LEU A 496 41.53 8.01 0.06
CA LEU A 496 40.63 8.72 -0.87
C LEU A 496 40.65 10.25 -0.66
N LEU A 497 40.87 10.70 0.58
CA LEU A 497 40.87 12.13 0.92
C LEU A 497 42.21 12.80 0.65
N GLY A 498 43.24 12.07 0.20
CA GLY A 498 44.61 12.58 0.02
C GLY A 498 45.31 12.84 1.36
N ASP A 499 46.63 12.91 1.35
CA ASP A 499 47.48 13.12 2.53
C ASP A 499 47.42 14.56 3.12
N ASN A 500 46.47 15.37 2.70
CA ASN A 500 46.30 16.73 3.21
C ASN A 500 45.15 16.78 4.24
N ASN A 501 45.41 16.38 5.47
CA ASN A 501 45.04 16.86 6.82
C ASN A 501 45.01 15.76 7.85
#